data_62d3ec03fddb7d50b658b746c8f897bc
#
_entry.id   62d3ec03fddb7d50b658b746c8f897bc
#
_cell.length_a   1.000
_cell.length_b   1.000
_cell.length_c   1.000
_cell.angle_alpha   90.00
_cell.angle_beta   90.00
_cell.angle_gamma   90.00
#
_symmetry.space_group_name_H-M   'P 1'
#
loop_
_entity.id
_entity.type
_entity.pdbx_description
1 polymer ?
#
loop_
_entity_poly.entity_id
_entity_poly.type
_entity_poly.pdbx_seq_one_letter_code
_entity_poly.pdbx_strand_id
1 'polypeptide(L)'
;LALMSSIVTAMGDQLTPGYASKQIPNPDLKWEANKTFNMGIDLGFLNQRITISPEFYINRSSNLLLNAQLPYSSGYQTMLINAGETKNVGVEFTVNTVNFSTRKFSWNTTLTLSHNKNSVKALTGEAVQLYEAKFGFNQNTHRIAVGEPLGQFYGYITEGLYQVDDFNYDASTQTYTLKD
;
A
#
# COMPACT_ATOMS: atom_id res chain seq x y z
N LEU A 1 -0.49 10.37 -22.87
CA LEU A 1 0.71 9.98 -23.61
C LEU A 1 0.59 8.50 -23.98
N ALA A 2 0.68 8.17 -25.28
CA ALA A 2 0.75 6.78 -25.73
C ALA A 2 2.21 6.33 -25.64
N LEU A 3 2.50 5.32 -24.82
CA LEU A 3 3.80 4.68 -24.79
C LEU A 3 3.85 3.62 -25.89
N MET A 4 4.86 3.72 -26.77
CA MET A 4 5.12 2.73 -27.79
C MET A 4 6.32 1.88 -27.40
N SER A 5 6.23 0.58 -27.65
CA SER A 5 7.37 -0.34 -27.53
C SER A 5 7.83 -0.75 -28.93
N SER A 6 9.13 -0.91 -29.11
CA SER A 6 9.66 -1.53 -30.30
C SER A 6 9.32 -3.02 -30.28
N ILE A 7 8.83 -3.52 -31.39
CA ILE A 7 8.59 -4.94 -31.63
C ILE A 7 9.34 -5.34 -32.90
N VAL A 8 9.68 -6.60 -33.02
CA VAL A 8 10.22 -7.17 -34.25
C VAL A 8 9.11 -7.98 -34.90
N THR A 9 8.78 -7.66 -36.14
CA THR A 9 7.79 -8.39 -36.93
C THR A 9 8.43 -8.98 -38.17
N ALA A 10 7.91 -10.08 -38.67
CA ALA A 10 8.34 -10.64 -39.91
C ALA A 10 7.50 -10.06 -41.07
N MET A 11 8.15 -9.42 -42.02
CA MET A 11 7.55 -9.01 -43.29
C MET A 11 8.29 -9.69 -44.44
N GLY A 12 7.65 -10.72 -45.01
CA GLY A 12 8.32 -11.66 -45.91
C GLY A 12 9.39 -12.46 -45.15
N ASP A 13 10.56 -12.66 -45.77
CA ASP A 13 11.67 -13.39 -45.15
C ASP A 13 12.61 -12.51 -44.28
N GLN A 14 12.21 -11.29 -43.96
CA GLN A 14 13.05 -10.37 -43.19
C GLN A 14 12.38 -9.94 -41.90
N LEU A 15 13.20 -9.85 -40.83
CA LEU A 15 12.80 -9.27 -39.55
C LEU A 15 12.87 -7.76 -39.66
N THR A 16 11.74 -7.10 -39.52
CA THR A 16 11.63 -5.63 -39.60
C THR A 16 11.24 -5.05 -38.25
N PRO A 17 11.91 -4.00 -37.78
CA PRO A 17 11.49 -3.30 -36.56
C PRO A 17 10.15 -2.61 -36.77
N GLY A 18 9.25 -2.81 -35.84
CA GLY A 18 7.95 -2.15 -35.80
C GLY A 18 7.72 -1.49 -34.45
N TYR A 19 6.60 -0.77 -34.31
CA TYR A 19 6.20 -0.15 -33.08
C TYR A 19 4.76 -0.57 -32.75
N ALA A 20 4.54 -1.01 -31.52
CA ALA A 20 3.21 -1.27 -31.01
C ALA A 20 2.92 -0.38 -29.80
N SER A 21 1.68 0.04 -29.65
CA SER A 21 1.26 0.74 -28.44
C SER A 21 1.34 -0.21 -27.27
N LYS A 22 2.09 0.18 -26.23
CA LYS A 22 2.26 -0.60 -25.00
C LYS A 22 1.11 -0.40 -24.02
N GLN A 23 0.44 0.72 -24.08
CA GLN A 23 -0.55 1.16 -23.11
C GLN A 23 -1.65 1.98 -23.79
N ILE A 24 -2.88 1.81 -23.35
CA ILE A 24 -3.98 2.68 -23.78
C ILE A 24 -3.74 4.09 -23.21
N PRO A 25 -3.77 5.14 -24.06
CA PRO A 25 -3.70 6.51 -23.57
C PRO A 25 -4.98 6.85 -22.78
N ASN A 26 -4.79 7.50 -21.63
CA ASN A 26 -5.88 8.04 -20.84
C ASN A 26 -5.83 9.59 -20.92
N PRO A 27 -6.75 10.23 -21.66
CA PRO A 27 -6.80 11.68 -21.77
C PRO A 27 -7.25 12.38 -20.49
N ASP A 28 -7.96 11.67 -19.60
CA ASP A 28 -8.51 12.22 -18.35
C ASP A 28 -7.52 12.15 -17.18
N LEU A 29 -6.28 11.77 -17.46
CA LEU A 29 -5.24 11.64 -16.44
C LEU A 29 -4.93 12.99 -15.79
N LYS A 30 -4.99 13.00 -14.46
CA LYS A 30 -4.67 14.15 -13.61
C LYS A 30 -3.36 13.92 -12.87
N TRP A 31 -2.72 15.01 -12.48
CA TRP A 31 -1.57 14.95 -11.60
C TRP A 31 -1.97 14.47 -10.20
N GLU A 32 -1.12 13.69 -9.60
CA GLU A 32 -1.21 13.39 -8.18
C GLU A 32 -1.07 14.68 -7.37
N ALA A 33 -1.90 14.85 -6.37
CA ALA A 33 -1.85 16.02 -5.51
C ALA A 33 -1.70 15.60 -4.05
N ASN A 34 -0.75 16.23 -3.36
CA ASN A 34 -0.51 16.03 -1.94
C ASN A 34 -0.81 17.33 -1.20
N LYS A 35 -1.68 17.27 -0.17
CA LYS A 35 -2.01 18.37 0.71
C LYS A 35 -1.59 18.01 2.12
N THR A 36 -0.71 18.82 2.69
CA THR A 36 -0.20 18.61 4.04
C THR A 36 -0.55 19.80 4.92
N PHE A 37 -1.05 19.52 6.10
CA PHE A 37 -1.18 20.49 7.19
C PHE A 37 -0.32 19.99 8.34
N ASN A 38 0.58 20.86 8.82
CA ASN A 38 1.45 20.60 9.97
C ASN A 38 1.26 21.70 10.99
N MET A 39 1.24 21.32 12.25
CA MET A 39 1.24 22.25 13.38
C MET A 39 2.15 21.70 14.48
N GLY A 40 3.09 22.49 14.91
CA GLY A 40 4.03 22.14 15.99
C GLY A 40 4.27 23.31 16.93
N ILE A 41 4.71 23.00 18.13
CA ILE A 41 5.10 23.97 19.16
C ILE A 41 6.41 23.51 19.77
N ASP A 42 7.37 24.43 19.87
CA ASP A 42 8.62 24.18 20.59
C ASP A 42 8.59 24.88 21.95
N LEU A 43 8.72 24.10 22.99
CA LEU A 43 8.70 24.56 24.37
C LEU A 43 10.06 24.31 25.02
N GLY A 44 10.64 25.35 25.60
CA GLY A 44 11.92 25.25 26.31
C GLY A 44 11.79 25.61 27.79
N PHE A 45 12.33 24.79 28.67
CA PHE A 45 12.29 24.95 30.12
C PHE A 45 13.70 24.89 30.71
N LEU A 46 13.86 25.53 31.88
CA LEU A 46 15.12 25.49 32.64
C LEU A 46 16.34 25.96 31.83
N ASN A 47 16.24 27.10 31.15
CA ASN A 47 17.26 27.61 30.24
C ASN A 47 17.62 26.62 29.13
N GLN A 48 16.60 26.06 28.45
CA GLN A 48 16.72 25.11 27.37
C GLN A 48 17.31 23.73 27.78
N ARG A 49 17.35 23.45 29.07
CA ARG A 49 17.78 22.11 29.54
C ARG A 49 16.75 21.02 29.26
N ILE A 50 15.49 21.40 29.10
CA ILE A 50 14.40 20.52 28.69
C ILE A 50 13.72 21.20 27.51
N THR A 51 13.68 20.57 26.36
CA THR A 51 12.89 20.99 25.21
C THR A 51 11.87 19.94 24.86
N ILE A 52 10.65 20.39 24.56
CA ILE A 52 9.53 19.54 24.21
C ILE A 52 8.94 20.06 22.91
N SER A 53 8.87 19.23 21.89
CA SER A 53 8.37 19.56 20.56
C SER A 53 7.24 18.58 20.17
N PRO A 54 5.98 18.88 20.56
CA PRO A 54 4.83 18.17 20.01
C PRO A 54 4.51 18.67 18.61
N GLU A 55 4.23 17.74 17.69
CA GLU A 55 3.82 18.01 16.32
C GLU A 55 2.56 17.22 15.99
N PHE A 56 1.68 17.82 15.20
CA PHE A 56 0.49 17.20 14.64
C PHE A 56 0.48 17.42 13.14
N TYR A 57 0.16 16.38 12.37
CA TYR A 57 0.05 16.52 10.93
C TYR A 57 -1.13 15.76 10.33
N ILE A 58 -1.63 16.31 9.23
CA ILE A 58 -2.58 15.67 8.33
C ILE A 58 -1.99 15.73 6.93
N ASN A 59 -1.84 14.59 6.30
CA ASN A 59 -1.43 14.47 4.90
C ASN A 59 -2.52 13.76 4.11
N ARG A 60 -2.97 14.35 3.00
CA ARG A 60 -3.96 13.79 2.08
C ARG A 60 -3.37 13.74 0.68
N SER A 61 -3.26 12.53 0.13
CA SER A 61 -2.86 12.30 -1.25
C SER A 61 -4.07 11.92 -2.07
N SER A 62 -4.29 12.60 -3.18
CA SER A 62 -5.44 12.40 -4.07
C SER A 62 -4.98 12.21 -5.51
N ASN A 63 -5.85 11.65 -6.35
CA ASN A 63 -5.57 11.30 -7.73
C ASN A 63 -4.36 10.36 -7.89
N LEU A 64 -4.14 9.45 -6.93
CA LEU A 64 -3.05 8.49 -6.99
C LEU A 64 -3.13 7.66 -8.28
N LEU A 65 -1.99 7.54 -8.96
CA LEU A 65 -1.89 6.83 -10.22
C LEU A 65 -1.72 5.33 -9.98
N LEU A 66 -2.63 4.55 -10.52
CA LEU A 66 -2.59 3.08 -10.46
C LEU A 66 -2.76 2.49 -11.84
N ASN A 67 -2.15 1.32 -12.06
CA ASN A 67 -2.36 0.51 -13.25
C ASN A 67 -3.61 -0.36 -13.04
N ALA A 68 -4.72 0.02 -13.68
CA ALA A 68 -5.91 -0.82 -13.72
C ALA A 68 -5.71 -1.98 -14.68
N GLN A 69 -6.08 -3.19 -14.26
CA GLN A 69 -6.08 -4.36 -15.13
C GLN A 69 -7.20 -4.24 -16.15
N LEU A 70 -6.91 -4.59 -17.38
CA LEU A 70 -7.87 -4.57 -18.47
C LEU A 70 -8.20 -6.00 -18.91
N PRO A 71 -9.43 -6.23 -19.42
CA PRO A 71 -9.76 -7.48 -20.07
C PRO A 71 -8.82 -7.75 -21.24
N TYR A 72 -8.37 -8.97 -21.43
CA TYR A 72 -7.47 -9.38 -22.53
C TYR A 72 -8.05 -9.06 -23.92
N SER A 73 -9.37 -8.98 -24.04
CA SER A 73 -10.07 -8.58 -25.27
C SER A 73 -9.75 -7.14 -25.71
N SER A 74 -9.25 -6.30 -24.84
CA SER A 74 -8.82 -4.93 -25.17
C SER A 74 -7.50 -4.89 -25.96
N GLY A 75 -6.75 -5.97 -25.99
CA GLY A 75 -5.40 -6.03 -26.56
C GLY A 75 -4.32 -5.40 -25.67
N TYR A 76 -4.68 -4.95 -24.48
CA TYR A 76 -3.76 -4.34 -23.50
C TYR A 76 -3.94 -4.99 -22.14
N GLN A 77 -2.86 -5.03 -21.36
CA GLN A 77 -2.91 -5.61 -20.03
C GLN A 77 -3.37 -4.60 -18.97
N THR A 78 -2.90 -3.36 -19.09
CA THR A 78 -3.16 -2.32 -18.09
C THR A 78 -3.41 -0.96 -18.72
N MET A 79 -4.11 -0.12 -17.97
CA MET A 79 -4.28 1.31 -18.26
C MET A 79 -3.96 2.11 -17.00
N LEU A 80 -3.24 3.22 -17.16
CA LEU A 80 -2.97 4.13 -16.06
C LEU A 80 -4.19 5.00 -15.77
N ILE A 81 -4.67 4.99 -14.53
CA ILE A 81 -5.83 5.76 -14.08
C ILE A 81 -5.54 6.45 -12.76
N ASN A 82 -6.29 7.52 -12.47
CA ASN A 82 -6.33 8.12 -11.14
C ASN A 82 -7.35 7.35 -10.29
N ALA A 83 -6.88 6.47 -9.42
CA ALA A 83 -7.74 5.47 -8.79
C ALA A 83 -7.72 5.47 -7.27
N GLY A 84 -7.14 6.47 -6.63
CA GLY A 84 -7.08 6.41 -5.18
C GLY A 84 -6.93 7.75 -4.47
N GLU A 85 -7.38 7.74 -3.23
CA GLU A 85 -7.13 8.80 -2.25
C GLU A 85 -6.74 8.17 -0.92
N THR A 86 -5.69 8.69 -0.29
CA THR A 86 -5.26 8.26 1.04
C THR A 86 -5.17 9.44 2.00
N LYS A 87 -5.32 9.15 3.29
CA LYS A 87 -5.16 10.13 4.37
C LYS A 87 -4.26 9.55 5.45
N ASN A 88 -3.26 10.32 5.86
CA ASN A 88 -2.44 10.06 7.03
C ASN A 88 -2.70 11.14 8.07
N VAL A 89 -2.89 10.73 9.32
CA VAL A 89 -2.99 11.63 10.48
C VAL A 89 -2.01 11.12 11.51
N GLY A 90 -1.16 12.00 11.99
CA GLY A 90 -0.16 11.60 12.97
C GLY A 90 0.12 12.68 13.99
N VAL A 91 0.69 12.21 15.11
CA VAL A 91 1.25 13.02 16.17
C VAL A 91 2.67 12.56 16.44
N GLU A 92 3.56 13.51 16.64
CA GLU A 92 4.94 13.27 17.00
C GLU A 92 5.26 14.06 18.26
N PHE A 93 6.09 13.50 19.11
CA PHE A 93 6.45 14.10 20.37
C PHE A 93 7.92 13.85 20.62
N THR A 94 8.71 14.92 20.63
CA THR A 94 10.14 14.85 20.91
C THR A 94 10.46 15.60 22.19
N VAL A 95 11.20 14.93 23.08
CA VAL A 95 11.73 15.52 24.32
C VAL A 95 13.25 15.40 24.30
N ASN A 96 13.92 16.53 24.45
CA ASN A 96 15.35 16.54 24.66
C ASN A 96 15.65 17.08 26.07
N THR A 97 16.57 16.42 26.77
CA THR A 97 16.98 16.83 28.11
C THR A 97 18.49 16.86 28.25
N VAL A 98 19.00 17.91 28.87
CA VAL A 98 20.40 17.99 29.34
C VAL A 98 20.40 17.59 30.82
N ASN A 99 20.61 16.31 31.09
CA ASN A 99 20.58 15.75 32.44
C ASN A 99 21.75 16.28 33.30
N PHE A 100 22.93 16.13 32.75
CA PHE A 100 24.18 16.62 33.37
C PHE A 100 25.05 17.26 32.30
N SER A 101 25.68 18.38 32.68
CA SER A 101 26.68 19.05 31.84
C SER A 101 27.74 19.63 32.75
N THR A 102 28.91 18.97 32.79
CA THR A 102 30.10 19.41 33.51
C THR A 102 31.28 19.48 32.56
N ARG A 103 32.40 20.07 33.00
CA ARG A 103 33.61 20.16 32.16
C ARG A 103 34.15 18.79 31.71
N LYS A 104 33.90 17.71 32.47
CA LYS A 104 34.43 16.37 32.22
C LYS A 104 33.38 15.35 31.81
N PHE A 105 32.11 15.64 32.00
CA PHE A 105 31.02 14.71 31.75
C PHE A 105 29.77 15.45 31.27
N SER A 106 29.17 14.93 30.19
CA SER A 106 27.89 15.41 29.67
C SER A 106 26.98 14.22 29.39
N TRP A 107 25.73 14.33 29.84
CA TRP A 107 24.68 13.35 29.57
C TRP A 107 23.42 14.04 29.11
N ASN A 108 23.04 13.75 27.86
CA ASN A 108 21.82 14.22 27.25
C ASN A 108 20.91 13.03 26.92
N THR A 109 19.61 13.22 26.96
CA THR A 109 18.63 12.20 26.58
C THR A 109 17.68 12.80 25.54
N THR A 110 17.42 12.05 24.49
CA THR A 110 16.38 12.36 23.49
C THR A 110 15.37 11.21 23.49
N LEU A 111 14.11 11.54 23.68
CA LEU A 111 12.98 10.62 23.54
C LEU A 111 12.10 11.11 22.41
N THR A 112 11.84 10.25 21.43
CA THR A 112 10.90 10.50 20.34
C THR A 112 9.80 9.45 20.36
N LEU A 113 8.55 9.90 20.36
CA LEU A 113 7.35 9.07 20.26
C LEU A 113 6.58 9.53 19.05
N SER A 114 6.09 8.60 18.24
CA SER A 114 5.24 8.91 17.10
C SER A 114 4.08 7.94 17.00
N HIS A 115 2.94 8.46 16.58
CA HIS A 115 1.77 7.65 16.22
C HIS A 115 1.21 8.15 14.91
N ASN A 116 1.06 7.24 13.95
CA ASN A 116 0.49 7.55 12.63
C ASN A 116 -0.65 6.58 12.32
N LYS A 117 -1.76 7.12 11.82
CA LYS A 117 -2.89 6.36 11.29
C LYS A 117 -3.09 6.72 9.84
N ASN A 118 -2.83 5.77 8.94
CA ASN A 118 -3.20 5.91 7.54
C ASN A 118 -4.56 5.28 7.25
N SER A 119 -5.22 5.73 6.21
CA SER A 119 -6.48 5.15 5.73
C SER A 119 -6.68 5.46 4.25
N VAL A 120 -7.19 4.50 3.52
CA VAL A 120 -7.68 4.67 2.15
C VAL A 120 -9.01 5.39 2.20
N LYS A 121 -9.16 6.49 1.46
CA LYS A 121 -10.40 7.31 1.45
C LYS A 121 -11.28 7.03 0.25
N ALA A 122 -10.67 6.75 -0.88
CA ALA A 122 -11.39 6.40 -2.10
C ALA A 122 -10.55 5.45 -2.95
N LEU A 123 -11.23 4.58 -3.67
CA LEU A 123 -10.69 3.75 -4.75
C LEU A 123 -11.65 3.89 -5.93
N THR A 124 -11.09 3.93 -7.14
CA THR A 124 -11.88 3.92 -8.38
C THR A 124 -11.96 2.48 -8.88
N GLY A 125 -13.16 2.05 -9.28
CA GLY A 125 -13.41 0.67 -9.68
C GLY A 125 -13.90 -0.20 -8.53
N GLU A 126 -13.29 -1.36 -8.31
CA GLU A 126 -13.67 -2.24 -7.21
C GLU A 126 -13.29 -1.64 -5.85
N ALA A 127 -14.18 -1.76 -4.88
CA ALA A 127 -13.98 -1.21 -3.54
C ALA A 127 -12.87 -1.90 -2.74
N VAL A 128 -12.44 -3.07 -3.19
CA VAL A 128 -11.32 -3.84 -2.61
C VAL A 128 -10.39 -4.29 -3.72
N GLN A 129 -9.10 -4.04 -3.56
CA GLN A 129 -8.07 -4.54 -4.46
C GLN A 129 -7.17 -5.52 -3.71
N LEU A 130 -6.94 -6.67 -4.33
CA LEU A 130 -6.09 -7.75 -3.79
C LEU A 130 -4.77 -7.77 -4.54
N TYR A 131 -3.68 -7.90 -3.80
CA TYR A 131 -2.33 -7.93 -4.35
C TYR A 131 -1.57 -9.18 -3.92
N GLU A 132 -0.90 -9.81 -4.88
CA GLU A 132 0.06 -10.86 -4.61
C GLU A 132 1.39 -10.30 -4.13
N ALA A 133 1.94 -10.87 -3.07
CA ALA A 133 3.37 -10.76 -2.84
C ALA A 133 4.05 -11.89 -3.64
N LYS A 134 5.04 -11.55 -4.45
CA LYS A 134 5.79 -12.51 -5.29
C LYS A 134 6.73 -13.40 -4.45
N PHE A 135 6.20 -14.12 -3.49
CA PHE A 135 6.97 -15.09 -2.67
C PHE A 135 6.63 -16.54 -3.04
N GLY A 136 6.53 -16.85 -4.32
CA GLY A 136 6.42 -18.23 -4.79
C GLY A 136 5.06 -18.92 -4.63
N PHE A 137 4.08 -18.24 -4.03
CA PHE A 137 2.70 -18.73 -3.89
C PHE A 137 1.77 -17.83 -4.70
N ASN A 138 0.93 -18.46 -5.51
CA ASN A 138 -0.05 -17.77 -6.36
C ASN A 138 -1.26 -17.32 -5.52
N GLN A 139 -1.04 -16.56 -4.44
CA GLN A 139 -2.08 -16.12 -3.52
C GLN A 139 -1.93 -14.63 -3.18
N ASN A 140 -3.07 -13.96 -3.05
CA ASN A 140 -3.12 -12.59 -2.60
C ASN A 140 -2.75 -12.52 -1.11
N THR A 141 -1.74 -11.74 -0.77
CA THR A 141 -1.23 -11.59 0.60
C THR A 141 -1.52 -10.25 1.22
N HIS A 142 -1.97 -9.30 0.41
CA HIS A 142 -2.33 -7.96 0.84
C HIS A 142 -3.64 -7.53 0.22
N ARG A 143 -4.37 -6.68 0.94
CA ARG A 143 -5.58 -6.02 0.42
C ARG A 143 -5.50 -4.52 0.65
N ILE A 144 -6.16 -3.79 -0.22
CA ILE A 144 -6.45 -2.36 -0.07
C ILE A 144 -7.95 -2.20 -0.11
N ALA A 145 -8.53 -1.64 0.95
CA ALA A 145 -9.96 -1.42 1.08
C ALA A 145 -10.24 -0.01 1.58
N VAL A 146 -11.34 0.60 1.14
CA VAL A 146 -11.77 1.92 1.61
C VAL A 146 -12.07 1.87 3.11
N GLY A 147 -11.55 2.83 3.85
CA GLY A 147 -11.66 2.92 5.30
C GLY A 147 -10.53 2.25 6.07
N GLU A 148 -9.84 1.31 5.46
CA GLU A 148 -8.77 0.51 6.05
C GLU A 148 -7.38 1.11 5.83
N PRO A 149 -6.37 0.66 6.61
CA PRO A 149 -4.99 1.00 6.36
C PRO A 149 -4.49 0.51 5.00
N LEU A 150 -3.59 1.26 4.37
CA LEU A 150 -2.94 0.85 3.14
C LEU A 150 -2.01 -0.34 3.40
N GLY A 151 -2.10 -1.38 2.54
CA GLY A 151 -1.22 -2.54 2.63
C GLY A 151 -1.56 -3.49 3.77
N GLN A 152 -2.82 -3.63 4.10
CA GLN A 152 -3.30 -4.57 5.12
C GLN A 152 -3.01 -6.02 4.70
N PHE A 153 -2.48 -6.83 5.61
CA PHE A 153 -2.30 -8.25 5.35
C PHE A 153 -3.65 -8.94 5.11
N TYR A 154 -3.64 -9.86 4.17
CA TYR A 154 -4.78 -10.66 3.79
C TYR A 154 -4.37 -12.12 3.65
N GLY A 155 -5.19 -13.04 4.13
CA GLY A 155 -4.91 -14.47 4.04
C GLY A 155 -6.00 -15.31 4.68
N TYR A 156 -5.81 -16.61 4.61
CA TYR A 156 -6.69 -17.57 5.27
C TYR A 156 -6.31 -17.69 6.75
N ILE A 157 -7.31 -17.85 7.59
CA ILE A 157 -7.15 -18.23 8.99
C ILE A 157 -7.24 -19.75 9.03
N THR A 158 -6.21 -20.40 9.57
CA THR A 158 -6.21 -21.85 9.73
C THR A 158 -7.08 -22.22 10.93
N GLU A 159 -8.10 -23.02 10.70
CA GLU A 159 -8.99 -23.55 11.74
C GLU A 159 -8.51 -24.89 12.30
N GLY A 160 -7.45 -25.46 11.73
CA GLY A 160 -6.84 -26.72 12.13
C GLY A 160 -6.70 -27.70 10.98
N LEU A 161 -6.41 -28.92 11.31
CA LEU A 161 -6.37 -30.02 10.36
C LEU A 161 -7.73 -30.72 10.35
N TYR A 162 -8.18 -31.13 9.17
CA TYR A 162 -9.36 -31.96 9.04
C TYR A 162 -9.26 -33.22 9.89
N GLN A 163 -10.30 -33.50 10.64
CA GLN A 163 -10.46 -34.71 11.44
C GLN A 163 -11.41 -35.68 10.71
N VAL A 164 -11.39 -36.95 11.09
CA VAL A 164 -12.31 -37.94 10.54
C VAL A 164 -13.77 -37.54 10.71
N ASP A 165 -14.07 -36.89 11.84
CA ASP A 165 -15.42 -36.42 12.20
C ASP A 165 -15.92 -35.24 11.35
N ASP A 166 -15.03 -34.57 10.58
CA ASP A 166 -15.41 -33.50 9.65
C ASP A 166 -16.03 -34.06 8.35
N PHE A 167 -15.99 -35.40 8.17
CA PHE A 167 -16.47 -36.06 6.96
C PHE A 167 -17.66 -36.98 7.23
N ASN A 168 -18.57 -37.04 6.25
CA ASN A 168 -19.56 -38.08 6.16
C ASN A 168 -18.96 -39.26 5.34
N TYR A 169 -19.01 -40.46 5.87
CA TYR A 169 -18.57 -41.65 5.14
C TYR A 169 -19.79 -42.40 4.54
N ASP A 170 -19.78 -42.60 3.25
CA ASP A 170 -20.76 -43.45 2.54
C ASP A 170 -20.14 -44.83 2.30
N ALA A 171 -20.66 -45.82 3.00
CA ALA A 171 -20.19 -47.21 2.90
C ALA A 171 -20.52 -47.89 1.56
N SER A 172 -21.53 -47.41 0.83
CA SER A 172 -21.95 -47.97 -0.46
C SER A 172 -21.01 -47.59 -1.59
N THR A 173 -20.50 -46.38 -1.56
CA THR A 173 -19.58 -45.80 -2.53
C THR A 173 -18.14 -45.78 -2.07
N GLN A 174 -17.88 -46.07 -0.80
CA GLN A 174 -16.57 -45.96 -0.11
C GLN A 174 -15.94 -44.58 -0.23
N THR A 175 -16.76 -43.54 -0.20
CA THR A 175 -16.30 -42.13 -0.34
C THR A 175 -16.52 -41.31 0.92
N TYR A 176 -15.64 -40.36 1.13
CA TYR A 176 -15.78 -39.33 2.16
C TYR A 176 -16.22 -37.99 1.56
N THR A 177 -17.22 -37.36 2.14
CA THR A 177 -17.67 -36.01 1.76
C THR A 177 -17.56 -35.08 2.97
N LEU A 178 -17.03 -33.88 2.77
CA LEU A 178 -16.92 -32.88 3.83
C LEU A 178 -18.33 -32.53 4.32
N LYS A 179 -18.49 -32.41 5.61
CA LYS A 179 -19.73 -31.84 6.24
C LYS A 179 -19.77 -30.35 5.98
N ASP A 180 -20.96 -29.81 5.68
CA ASP A 180 -21.22 -28.38 5.53
C ASP A 180 -21.15 -27.64 6.87
#